data_06267bc7dbf51252452b302f56d4265d
#
_entry.id   06267bc7dbf51252452b302f56d4265d
#
_cell.length_a   1.000
_cell.length_b   1.000
_cell.length_c   1.000
_cell.angle_alpha   90.00
_cell.angle_beta   90.00
_cell.angle_gamma   90.00
#
_symmetry.space_group_name_H-M   'P 1'
#
loop_
_entity.id
_entity.type
_entity.pdbx_description
1 polymer ?
#
loop_
_entity_poly.entity_id
_entity_poly.type
_entity_poly.pdbx_seq_one_letter_code
_entity_poly.pdbx_strand_id
1 'polypeptide(L)'
;DLKTLHIGTEKTRAYYIPFSDARDIFDRPREESDRFGLLNGEWDFHYYKNIDEVPEDIVSPDRALDKSSVTKVPSMWQFDGYDHVQYVNVQYPYPCDPPYIPKNNPVGVYARDFSCPAEWDGMEKYIIFEGVDSCFYLYVNGRFVGYSQVSHCTSEFNITSFLKPGRNRVTVLNLKWCESS
;
A
#
# COMPACT_ATOMS: atom_id res chain seq x y z
N ASP A 1 2.12 -16.95 -8.51
CA ASP A 1 1.59 -17.41 -9.81
C ASP A 1 1.75 -16.30 -10.85
N LEU A 2 2.60 -16.52 -11.85
CA LEU A 2 2.91 -15.56 -12.93
C LEU A 2 1.68 -15.10 -13.73
N LYS A 3 0.55 -15.77 -13.58
CA LYS A 3 -0.73 -15.37 -14.19
C LYS A 3 -1.53 -14.41 -13.32
N THR A 4 -1.08 -14.13 -12.10
CA THR A 4 -1.82 -13.36 -11.11
C THR A 4 -0.97 -12.17 -10.66
N LEU A 5 -0.79 -11.22 -11.58
CA LEU A 5 -0.03 -9.99 -11.29
C LEU A 5 -0.86 -8.98 -10.48
N HIS A 6 -2.18 -9.02 -10.65
CA HIS A 6 -3.11 -8.08 -10.02
C HIS A 6 -4.40 -8.79 -9.63
N ILE A 7 -4.88 -8.51 -8.41
CA ILE A 7 -6.18 -8.97 -7.92
C ILE A 7 -6.89 -7.75 -7.32
N GLY A 8 -8.12 -7.50 -7.74
CA GLY A 8 -8.94 -6.41 -7.20
C GLY A 8 -8.49 -5.01 -7.60
N THR A 9 -7.46 -4.87 -8.43
CA THR A 9 -7.05 -3.57 -8.96
C THR A 9 -8.00 -3.10 -10.04
N GLU A 10 -8.19 -1.79 -10.13
CA GLU A 10 -8.85 -1.16 -11.26
C GLU A 10 -8.00 -1.27 -12.54
N LYS A 11 -8.65 -1.14 -13.69
CA LYS A 11 -7.93 -1.09 -14.97
C LYS A 11 -7.03 0.14 -15.02
N THR A 12 -5.83 -0.03 -15.54
CA THR A 12 -4.89 1.07 -15.74
C THR A 12 -5.52 2.18 -16.58
N ARG A 13 -5.44 3.39 -16.08
CA ARG A 13 -5.98 4.60 -16.70
C ARG A 13 -5.05 5.79 -16.48
N ALA A 14 -5.28 6.87 -17.20
CA ALA A 14 -4.61 8.13 -16.95
C ALA A 14 -4.95 8.63 -15.53
N TYR A 15 -3.92 8.98 -14.78
CA TYR A 15 -4.07 9.54 -13.44
C TYR A 15 -4.68 10.94 -13.48
N TYR A 16 -5.62 11.20 -12.61
CA TYR A 16 -6.19 12.52 -12.41
C TYR A 16 -6.67 12.70 -10.97
N ILE A 17 -6.75 13.94 -10.53
CA ILE A 17 -7.38 14.32 -9.27
C ILE A 17 -8.73 14.95 -9.58
N PRO A 18 -9.86 14.41 -9.09
CA PRO A 18 -11.16 15.01 -9.27
C PRO A 18 -11.30 16.28 -8.40
N PHE A 19 -12.00 17.27 -8.92
CA PHE A 19 -12.44 18.47 -8.19
C PHE A 19 -13.94 18.65 -8.37
N SER A 20 -14.63 19.21 -7.38
CA SER A 20 -16.06 19.50 -7.51
C SER A 20 -16.35 20.74 -8.37
N ASP A 21 -15.34 21.59 -8.55
CA ASP A 21 -15.43 22.78 -9.43
C ASP A 21 -14.26 22.83 -10.40
N ALA A 22 -14.44 23.53 -11.51
CA ALA A 22 -13.46 23.61 -12.59
C ALA A 22 -12.56 24.86 -12.53
N ARG A 23 -12.60 25.65 -11.45
CA ARG A 23 -11.80 26.88 -11.33
C ARG A 23 -10.34 26.54 -11.12
N ASP A 24 -9.49 27.07 -11.96
CA ASP A 24 -8.02 27.03 -11.85
C ASP A 24 -7.45 25.61 -11.60
N ILE A 25 -8.13 24.56 -12.11
CA ILE A 25 -7.77 23.15 -11.84
C ILE A 25 -6.36 22.77 -12.30
N PHE A 26 -5.77 23.51 -13.25
CA PHE A 26 -4.42 23.26 -13.73
C PHE A 26 -3.33 23.86 -12.84
N ASP A 27 -3.68 24.85 -12.01
CA ASP A 27 -2.76 25.57 -11.15
C ASP A 27 -2.98 25.24 -9.65
N ARG A 28 -4.06 24.54 -9.31
CA ARG A 28 -4.39 24.16 -7.93
C ARG A 28 -3.62 22.91 -7.50
N PRO A 29 -2.96 22.93 -6.32
CA PRO A 29 -2.40 21.73 -5.72
C PRO A 29 -3.49 20.66 -5.51
N ARG A 30 -3.13 19.40 -5.64
CA ARG A 30 -4.07 18.28 -5.46
C ARG A 30 -4.66 18.23 -4.05
N GLU A 31 -3.93 18.71 -3.08
CA GLU A 31 -4.32 18.77 -1.66
C GLU A 31 -5.50 19.74 -1.42
N GLU A 32 -5.76 20.65 -2.34
CA GLU A 32 -6.90 21.56 -2.27
C GLU A 32 -8.20 20.97 -2.84
N SER A 33 -8.13 19.76 -3.39
CA SER A 33 -9.32 19.06 -3.86
C SER A 33 -10.19 18.58 -2.69
N ASP A 34 -11.47 18.86 -2.77
CA ASP A 34 -12.49 18.33 -1.86
C ASP A 34 -12.82 16.84 -2.11
N ARG A 35 -12.21 16.26 -3.15
CA ARG A 35 -12.37 14.85 -3.57
C ARG A 35 -11.10 14.03 -3.36
N PHE A 36 -10.14 14.55 -2.64
CA PHE A 36 -8.83 13.94 -2.47
C PHE A 36 -8.38 14.01 -1.01
N GLY A 37 -7.74 12.96 -0.54
CA GLY A 37 -7.14 12.91 0.79
C GLY A 37 -5.84 12.12 0.76
N LEU A 38 -4.80 12.66 1.38
CA LEU A 38 -3.50 12.00 1.51
C LEU A 38 -3.45 11.10 2.75
N LEU A 39 -3.00 9.88 2.55
CA LEU A 39 -2.62 8.95 3.61
C LEU A 39 -1.10 8.98 3.90
N ASN A 40 -0.39 9.97 3.37
CA ASN A 40 1.02 10.19 3.69
C ASN A 40 1.22 10.57 5.16
N GLY A 41 2.41 10.30 5.71
CA GLY A 41 2.75 10.62 7.09
C GLY A 41 3.09 9.37 7.90
N GLU A 42 2.78 9.36 9.17
CA GLU A 42 3.13 8.27 10.08
C GLU A 42 2.19 7.08 9.94
N TRP A 43 2.79 5.89 9.82
CA TRP A 43 2.10 4.60 9.80
C TRP A 43 2.69 3.71 10.87
N ASP A 44 1.87 2.94 11.54
CA ASP A 44 2.29 1.81 12.35
C ASP A 44 3.02 0.80 11.44
N PHE A 45 4.21 0.34 11.87
CA PHE A 45 5.08 -0.48 11.03
C PHE A 45 5.67 -1.65 11.78
N HIS A 46 5.57 -2.84 11.20
CA HIS A 46 6.20 -4.04 11.73
C HIS A 46 7.01 -4.73 10.63
N TYR A 47 8.25 -5.06 10.97
CA TYR A 47 9.15 -5.77 10.07
C TYR A 47 9.28 -7.23 10.48
N TYR A 48 9.13 -8.12 9.50
CA TYR A 48 9.30 -9.56 9.65
C TYR A 48 10.31 -10.08 8.64
N LYS A 49 11.10 -11.10 9.01
CA LYS A 49 12.13 -11.65 8.12
C LYS A 49 11.55 -12.48 6.98
N ASN A 50 10.36 -12.99 7.16
CA ASN A 50 9.62 -13.74 6.15
C ASN A 50 8.11 -13.74 6.48
N ILE A 51 7.30 -14.20 5.53
CA ILE A 51 5.84 -14.21 5.68
C ILE A 51 5.35 -15.15 6.79
N ASP A 52 6.09 -16.23 7.08
CA ASP A 52 5.71 -17.22 8.10
C ASP A 52 5.80 -16.66 9.53
N GLU A 53 6.52 -15.56 9.72
CA GLU A 53 6.62 -14.86 11.01
C GLU A 53 5.48 -13.86 11.24
N VAL A 54 4.71 -13.54 10.20
CA VAL A 54 3.61 -12.55 10.29
C VAL A 54 2.43 -13.16 11.07
N PRO A 55 1.99 -12.55 12.18
CA PRO A 55 0.85 -13.05 12.93
C PRO A 55 -0.43 -13.06 12.07
N GLU A 56 -1.25 -14.09 12.19
CA GLU A 56 -2.51 -14.21 11.44
C GLU A 56 -3.48 -13.05 11.74
N ASP A 57 -3.45 -12.52 12.95
CA ASP A 57 -4.30 -11.40 13.38
C ASP A 57 -3.79 -10.01 12.99
N ILE A 58 -2.64 -9.93 12.29
CA ILE A 58 -1.99 -8.65 11.95
C ILE A 58 -2.91 -7.71 11.16
N VAL A 59 -3.82 -8.25 10.38
CA VAL A 59 -4.76 -7.47 9.56
C VAL A 59 -6.04 -7.11 10.31
N SER A 60 -6.22 -7.58 11.55
CA SER A 60 -7.43 -7.32 12.34
C SER A 60 -7.59 -5.83 12.62
N PRO A 61 -8.77 -5.24 12.37
CA PRO A 61 -9.03 -3.84 12.68
C PRO A 61 -9.08 -3.55 14.19
N ASP A 62 -9.22 -4.59 15.01
CA ASP A 62 -9.30 -4.50 16.47
C ASP A 62 -7.93 -4.61 17.15
N ARG A 63 -6.90 -5.02 16.40
CA ARG A 63 -5.53 -5.02 16.89
C ARG A 63 -5.09 -3.59 17.19
N ALA A 64 -4.55 -3.36 18.38
CA ALA A 64 -3.99 -2.06 18.73
C ALA A 64 -2.79 -1.74 17.82
N LEU A 65 -2.70 -0.51 17.32
CA LEU A 65 -1.50 -0.04 16.64
C LEU A 65 -0.39 0.14 17.66
N ASP A 66 0.79 -0.37 17.34
CA ASP A 66 1.97 -0.20 18.18
C ASP A 66 2.69 1.10 17.80
N LYS A 67 2.31 2.18 18.46
CA LYS A 67 2.88 3.50 18.22
C LYS A 67 4.38 3.61 18.57
N SER A 68 4.99 2.56 19.12
CA SER A 68 6.44 2.53 19.35
C SER A 68 7.24 2.17 18.09
N SER A 69 6.56 1.60 17.09
CA SER A 69 7.16 1.23 15.81
C SER A 69 6.43 1.95 14.69
N VAL A 70 6.97 3.11 14.29
CA VAL A 70 6.35 4.01 13.31
C VAL A 70 7.33 4.26 12.18
N THR A 71 6.84 4.21 10.94
CA THR A 71 7.58 4.68 9.77
C THR A 71 6.85 5.81 9.07
N LYS A 72 7.59 6.64 8.38
CA LYS A 72 7.02 7.73 7.60
C LYS A 72 6.78 7.26 6.15
N VAL A 73 5.58 7.48 5.64
CA VAL A 73 5.23 7.18 4.24
C VAL A 73 5.04 8.51 3.49
N PRO A 74 5.65 8.72 2.31
CA PRO A 74 6.52 7.76 1.58
C PRO A 74 7.93 7.66 2.18
N SER A 75 8.45 6.45 2.26
CA SER A 75 9.84 6.12 2.64
C SER A 75 10.16 4.67 2.31
N MET A 76 11.38 4.25 2.60
CA MET A 76 11.81 2.87 2.54
C MET A 76 12.25 2.42 3.95
N TRP A 77 11.82 1.24 4.38
CA TRP A 77 12.16 0.71 5.71
C TRP A 77 13.66 0.56 5.96
N GLN A 78 14.48 0.48 4.90
CA GLN A 78 15.93 0.47 4.99
C GLN A 78 16.49 1.77 5.60
N PHE A 79 15.81 2.90 5.40
CA PHE A 79 16.20 4.17 6.02
C PHE A 79 15.85 4.23 7.51
N ASP A 80 14.89 3.42 7.94
CA ASP A 80 14.52 3.27 9.35
C ASP A 80 15.39 2.20 10.06
N GLY A 81 16.36 1.60 9.37
CA GLY A 81 17.29 0.61 9.91
C GLY A 81 16.83 -0.83 9.86
N TYR A 82 15.73 -1.11 9.16
CA TYR A 82 15.19 -2.46 8.99
C TYR A 82 15.72 -3.14 7.73
N ASP A 83 16.86 -3.61 7.61
CA ASP A 83 17.44 -4.18 6.40
C ASP A 83 18.52 -3.25 5.81
N HIS A 84 19.16 -3.67 4.72
CA HIS A 84 20.18 -2.86 4.08
C HIS A 84 19.74 -2.38 2.71
N VAL A 85 20.25 -1.21 2.36
CA VAL A 85 20.14 -0.69 1.00
C VAL A 85 21.02 -1.55 0.10
N GLN A 86 20.45 -2.04 -1.00
CA GLN A 86 21.16 -2.80 -2.04
C GLN A 86 21.20 -2.00 -3.34
N TYR A 87 22.37 -1.99 -3.95
CA TYR A 87 22.54 -1.40 -5.27
C TYR A 87 22.54 -2.51 -6.31
N VAL A 88 21.52 -2.55 -7.14
CA VAL A 88 21.21 -3.71 -7.99
C VAL A 88 21.28 -3.44 -9.50
N ASN A 89 22.01 -2.42 -9.94
CA ASN A 89 22.02 -2.04 -11.35
C ASN A 89 22.78 -3.02 -12.27
N VAL A 90 23.66 -3.86 -11.72
CA VAL A 90 24.52 -4.79 -12.50
C VAL A 90 24.43 -6.24 -12.03
N GLN A 91 23.88 -6.49 -10.85
CA GLN A 91 23.81 -7.83 -10.28
C GLN A 91 22.44 -8.05 -9.64
N TYR A 92 21.87 -9.23 -9.86
CA TYR A 92 20.70 -9.64 -9.12
C TYR A 92 21.04 -9.76 -7.62
N PRO A 93 20.15 -9.31 -6.73
CA PRO A 93 20.39 -9.35 -5.28
C PRO A 93 20.31 -10.78 -4.69
N TYR A 94 19.90 -11.75 -5.49
CA TYR A 94 19.80 -13.17 -5.13
C TYR A 94 19.99 -14.05 -6.38
N PRO A 95 20.24 -15.38 -6.23
CA PRO A 95 20.36 -16.28 -7.37
C PRO A 95 19.11 -16.26 -8.26
N CYS A 96 19.31 -16.02 -9.56
CA CYS A 96 18.23 -15.95 -10.54
C CYS A 96 17.76 -17.37 -10.91
N ASP A 97 16.63 -17.78 -10.37
CA ASP A 97 15.99 -19.09 -10.64
C ASP A 97 14.45 -18.93 -10.73
N PRO A 98 13.97 -18.24 -11.77
CA PRO A 98 12.53 -17.96 -11.90
C PRO A 98 11.68 -19.24 -12.01
N PRO A 99 10.51 -19.30 -11.39
CA PRO A 99 9.81 -18.21 -10.69
C PRO A 99 10.09 -18.16 -9.18
N TYR A 100 11.16 -18.78 -8.73
CA TYR A 100 11.46 -18.90 -7.31
C TYR A 100 12.13 -17.65 -6.76
N ILE A 101 11.60 -17.18 -5.63
CA ILE A 101 12.15 -16.08 -4.84
C ILE A 101 12.88 -16.62 -3.61
N PRO A 102 13.76 -15.85 -2.96
CA PRO A 102 14.42 -16.27 -1.75
C PRO A 102 13.42 -16.67 -0.66
N LYS A 103 13.72 -17.76 0.08
CA LYS A 103 12.92 -18.14 1.25
C LYS A 103 12.95 -17.07 2.33
N ASN A 104 14.08 -16.38 2.47
CA ASN A 104 14.23 -15.23 3.36
C ASN A 104 13.77 -13.98 2.62
N ASN A 105 12.46 -13.76 2.59
CA ASN A 105 11.80 -12.66 1.92
C ASN A 105 11.16 -11.72 2.93
N PRO A 106 11.80 -10.61 3.29
CA PRO A 106 11.28 -9.67 4.27
C PRO A 106 9.90 -9.14 3.94
N VAL A 107 9.12 -8.93 4.99
CA VAL A 107 7.77 -8.36 4.93
C VAL A 107 7.68 -7.15 5.82
N GLY A 108 7.28 -6.02 5.26
CA GLY A 108 6.87 -4.83 5.99
C GLY A 108 5.35 -4.78 6.09
N VAL A 109 4.83 -4.72 7.30
CA VAL A 109 3.40 -4.55 7.54
C VAL A 109 3.16 -3.11 7.97
N TYR A 110 2.40 -2.40 7.18
CA TYR A 110 2.02 -1.01 7.40
C TYR A 110 0.55 -0.94 7.78
N ALA A 111 0.21 -0.25 8.85
CA ALA A 111 -1.18 -0.05 9.23
C ALA A 111 -1.47 1.40 9.59
N ARG A 112 -2.65 1.88 9.20
CA ARG A 112 -3.10 3.23 9.51
C ARG A 112 -4.61 3.29 9.67
N ASP A 113 -5.04 4.05 10.67
CA ASP A 113 -6.44 4.40 10.82
C ASP A 113 -6.76 5.68 10.04
N PHE A 114 -7.92 5.69 9.40
CA PHE A 114 -8.42 6.84 8.67
C PHE A 114 -9.94 6.94 8.73
N SER A 115 -10.48 8.09 8.37
CA SER A 115 -11.92 8.29 8.17
C SER A 115 -12.16 9.04 6.88
N CYS A 116 -13.27 8.75 6.21
CA CYS A 116 -13.70 9.52 5.06
C CYS A 116 -14.55 10.72 5.54
N PRO A 117 -14.41 11.89 4.92
CA PRO A 117 -15.31 13.01 5.14
C PRO A 117 -16.77 12.63 4.86
N ALA A 118 -17.71 13.20 5.61
CA ALA A 118 -19.14 12.94 5.41
C ALA A 118 -19.63 13.39 4.01
N GLU A 119 -18.97 14.39 3.44
CA GLU A 119 -19.25 14.91 2.10
C GLU A 119 -18.99 13.89 1.00
N TRP A 120 -18.27 12.80 1.33
CA TRP A 120 -18.02 11.69 0.40
C TRP A 120 -19.09 10.58 0.50
N ASP A 121 -20.10 10.73 1.34
CA ASP A 121 -21.16 9.74 1.44
C ASP A 121 -21.89 9.57 0.10
N GLY A 122 -22.18 8.33 -0.25
CA GLY A 122 -22.77 7.99 -1.55
C GLY A 122 -21.82 8.01 -2.76
N MET A 123 -20.55 8.43 -2.58
CA MET A 123 -19.56 8.38 -3.65
C MET A 123 -18.78 7.07 -3.63
N GLU A 124 -18.24 6.68 -4.77
CA GLU A 124 -17.22 5.65 -4.83
C GLU A 124 -15.89 6.17 -4.27
N LYS A 125 -15.18 5.32 -3.53
CA LYS A 125 -13.93 5.66 -2.88
C LYS A 125 -12.84 4.70 -3.36
N TYR A 126 -11.76 5.29 -3.81
CA TYR A 126 -10.61 4.56 -4.33
C TYR A 126 -9.40 4.87 -3.47
N ILE A 127 -8.60 3.85 -3.18
CA ILE A 127 -7.26 4.02 -2.63
C ILE A 127 -6.24 3.84 -3.74
N ILE A 128 -5.28 4.74 -3.80
CA ILE A 128 -4.28 4.79 -4.87
C ILE A 128 -2.90 4.70 -4.24
N PHE A 129 -2.12 3.72 -4.68
CA PHE A 129 -0.71 3.59 -4.36
C PHE A 129 0.09 4.05 -5.58
N GLU A 130 0.81 5.15 -5.45
CA GLU A 130 1.60 5.75 -6.54
C GLU A 130 2.87 4.95 -6.85
N GLY A 131 3.29 4.08 -5.93
CA GLY A 131 4.38 3.13 -6.13
C GLY A 131 4.62 2.31 -4.85
N VAL A 132 4.69 1.01 -4.98
CA VAL A 132 5.07 0.08 -3.89
C VAL A 132 6.00 -0.97 -4.45
N ASP A 133 7.15 -1.11 -3.84
CA ASP A 133 8.20 -2.05 -4.26
C ASP A 133 8.33 -3.19 -3.24
N SER A 134 8.22 -4.48 -3.63
CA SER A 134 8.03 -5.02 -4.99
C SER A 134 6.59 -5.46 -5.23
N CYS A 135 5.92 -6.02 -4.24
CA CYS A 135 4.51 -6.43 -4.31
C CYS A 135 3.84 -6.30 -2.96
N PHE A 136 2.51 -6.18 -2.95
CA PHE A 136 1.79 -6.01 -1.71
C PHE A 136 0.38 -6.61 -1.73
N TYR A 137 -0.08 -6.97 -0.54
CA TYR A 137 -1.45 -7.34 -0.23
C TYR A 137 -2.13 -6.20 0.51
N LEU A 138 -3.31 -5.82 0.04
CA LEU A 138 -4.12 -4.75 0.63
C LEU A 138 -5.29 -5.31 1.41
N TYR A 139 -5.45 -4.82 2.63
CA TYR A 139 -6.61 -5.09 3.50
C TYR A 139 -7.25 -3.79 3.97
N VAL A 140 -8.57 -3.77 4.02
CA VAL A 140 -9.35 -2.69 4.65
C VAL A 140 -10.29 -3.31 5.68
N ASN A 141 -10.22 -2.84 6.91
CA ASN A 141 -11.01 -3.36 8.03
C ASN A 141 -10.89 -4.90 8.20
N GLY A 142 -9.68 -5.44 7.98
CA GLY A 142 -9.41 -6.88 8.08
C GLY A 142 -9.85 -7.72 6.90
N ARG A 143 -10.50 -7.12 5.90
CA ARG A 143 -10.98 -7.81 4.69
C ARG A 143 -9.96 -7.64 3.56
N PHE A 144 -9.60 -8.73 2.91
CA PHE A 144 -8.74 -8.69 1.74
C PHE A 144 -9.40 -7.91 0.60
N VAL A 145 -8.71 -6.89 0.10
CA VAL A 145 -9.14 -6.04 -1.02
C VAL A 145 -8.48 -6.49 -2.31
N GLY A 146 -7.18 -6.71 -2.27
CA GLY A 146 -6.47 -7.10 -3.47
C GLY A 146 -4.96 -7.23 -3.30
N TYR A 147 -4.32 -7.53 -4.42
CA TYR A 147 -2.87 -7.71 -4.57
C TYR A 147 -2.38 -6.98 -5.80
N SER A 148 -1.21 -6.39 -5.71
CA SER A 148 -0.52 -5.81 -6.85
C SER A 148 0.98 -6.00 -6.74
N GLN A 149 1.62 -6.10 -7.88
CA GLN A 149 3.07 -6.06 -8.05
C GLN A 149 3.39 -5.11 -9.23
N VAL A 150 4.63 -5.00 -9.62
CA VAL A 150 5.17 -4.02 -10.57
C VAL A 150 5.51 -2.70 -9.88
N SER A 151 6.73 -2.68 -9.37
CA SER A 151 7.35 -1.48 -8.77
C SER A 151 7.22 -0.25 -9.68
N HIS A 152 7.11 0.92 -9.07
CA HIS A 152 7.02 2.21 -9.78
C HIS A 152 5.77 2.41 -10.65
N CYS A 153 4.78 1.54 -10.54
CA CYS A 153 3.48 1.67 -11.21
C CYS A 153 2.38 1.98 -10.20
N THR A 154 1.44 2.82 -10.62
CA THR A 154 0.26 3.14 -9.82
C THR A 154 -0.67 1.94 -9.73
N SER A 155 -1.13 1.64 -8.54
CA SER A 155 -2.16 0.63 -8.27
C SER A 155 -3.36 1.29 -7.61
N GLU A 156 -4.55 1.10 -8.18
CA GLU A 156 -5.81 1.67 -7.72
C GLU A 156 -6.78 0.57 -7.34
N PHE A 157 -7.49 0.74 -6.21
CA PHE A 157 -8.47 -0.22 -5.73
C PHE A 157 -9.75 0.50 -5.29
N ASN A 158 -10.90 0.00 -5.74
CA ASN A 158 -12.19 0.46 -5.20
C ASN A 158 -12.41 -0.14 -3.81
N ILE A 159 -12.43 0.71 -2.80
CA ILE A 159 -12.60 0.30 -1.40
C ILE A 159 -13.99 0.60 -0.84
N THR A 160 -14.90 1.10 -1.66
CA THR A 160 -16.23 1.58 -1.23
C THR A 160 -16.98 0.57 -0.36
N SER A 161 -17.04 -0.70 -0.80
CA SER A 161 -17.75 -1.76 -0.08
C SER A 161 -17.04 -2.29 1.18
N PHE A 162 -15.80 -1.88 1.39
CA PHE A 162 -14.99 -2.27 2.55
C PHE A 162 -15.07 -1.27 3.70
N LEU A 163 -15.55 -0.06 3.42
CA LEU A 163 -15.62 1.02 4.39
C LEU A 163 -16.85 0.92 5.29
N LYS A 164 -16.70 1.44 6.48
CA LYS A 164 -17.77 1.63 7.48
C LYS A 164 -17.79 3.08 7.93
N PRO A 165 -18.91 3.57 8.50
CA PRO A 165 -18.95 4.90 9.11
C PRO A 165 -17.88 5.08 10.19
N GLY A 166 -17.26 6.25 10.23
CA GLY A 166 -16.24 6.59 11.21
C GLY A 166 -14.87 5.99 10.88
N ARG A 167 -14.22 5.41 11.90
CA ARG A 167 -12.84 4.90 11.79
C ARG A 167 -12.76 3.66 10.92
N ASN A 168 -11.89 3.69 9.95
CA ASN A 168 -11.49 2.56 9.12
C ASN A 168 -9.99 2.30 9.30
N ARG A 169 -9.55 1.08 9.04
CA ARG A 169 -8.15 0.69 9.03
C ARG A 169 -7.74 0.18 7.66
N VAL A 170 -6.66 0.72 7.14
CA VAL A 170 -5.93 0.14 6.02
C VAL A 170 -4.71 -0.61 6.55
N THR A 171 -4.45 -1.81 6.03
CA THR A 171 -3.26 -2.60 6.31
C THR A 171 -2.66 -3.07 5.00
N VAL A 172 -1.36 -2.86 4.85
CA VAL A 172 -0.58 -3.24 3.66
C VAL A 172 0.54 -4.18 4.10
N LEU A 173 0.54 -5.39 3.54
CA LEU A 173 1.64 -6.33 3.69
C LEU A 173 2.52 -6.22 2.44
N ASN A 174 3.66 -5.58 2.57
CA ASN A 174 4.61 -5.38 1.48
C ASN A 174 5.75 -6.38 1.56
N LEU A 175 5.96 -7.15 0.51
CA LEU A 175 7.04 -8.12 0.39
C LEU A 175 8.21 -7.50 -0.39
N LYS A 176 9.42 -7.73 0.09
CA LYS A 176 10.64 -7.21 -0.55
C LYS A 176 10.86 -7.78 -1.94
N TRP A 177 10.55 -9.06 -2.12
CA TRP A 177 10.77 -9.77 -3.38
C TRP A 177 9.49 -10.42 -3.90
N CYS A 178 9.32 -10.42 -5.19
CA CYS A 178 8.32 -11.21 -5.91
C CYS A 178 8.95 -11.73 -7.21
N GLU A 179 8.23 -12.54 -7.96
CA GLU A 179 8.72 -13.12 -9.21
C GLU A 179 9.01 -12.09 -10.32
N SER A 180 8.62 -10.84 -10.12
CA SER A 180 8.92 -9.72 -11.04
C SER A 180 9.95 -8.74 -10.51
N SER A 181 10.63 -9.08 -9.40
CA SER A 181 11.69 -8.26 -8.83
C SER A 181 13.00 -8.38 -9.59
#